data_270cf93060fa6e69e5b3e5d790c1b1e6
#
_entry.id   270cf93060fa6e69e5b3e5d790c1b1e6
#
_cell.length_a   1.000
_cell.length_b   1.000
_cell.length_c   1.000
_cell.angle_alpha   90.00
_cell.angle_beta   90.00
_cell.angle_gamma   90.00
#
_symmetry.space_group_name_H-M   'P 1'
#
loop_
_entity.id
_entity.type
_entity.pdbx_description
1 polymer ?
#
loop_
_entity_poly.entity_id
_entity_poly.type
_entity_poly.pdbx_seq_one_letter_code
_entity_poly.pdbx_strand_id
1 'polypeptide(L)'
;MMRLFSLLALLAVAVAPDELQIDADFPGGNIIVDKIEGDTVSLHQDLRDTSGHWFYWSFRVRGAQGRTLKFQFTKGDVVGVLGPAVSMDGGETWSWLGKESRTASSFQCAFTPGAKDVRFCLSIPYLEKDLKKFLARHASDPGLRVETHCETKKGRKVERLRLGSGDLRILLTARHHACEMIASYVLEGILEEALADKWFREKVEIAAVPFMDKDGVEDGDQGKNRKPRDHNRDYDGESIYASTKAMREFGERWSEGKLKFALDIHCPTLRGSDHDTIYLVGSKDQDNWKKILRLSEILETTQTGPLKFQGKDNIPYGTSWNKDASFTAGLTCGGWARGLPGITAATTIEVTYTNVHGTAVSADNARAFGRDLARSIRKFLE
;
A
#
# COMPACT_ATOMS: atom_id res chain seq x y z
N MET A 1 10.65 -73.71 -28.89
CA MET A 1 11.02 -72.48 -28.16
C MET A 1 9.92 -71.46 -28.27
N MET A 2 9.03 -71.40 -27.27
CA MET A 2 7.93 -70.42 -27.21
C MET A 2 8.38 -69.24 -26.37
N ARG A 3 8.41 -68.03 -26.95
CA ARG A 3 8.72 -66.80 -26.19
C ARG A 3 7.39 -66.24 -25.63
N LEU A 4 7.26 -66.24 -24.29
CA LEU A 4 6.21 -65.51 -23.59
C LEU A 4 6.55 -64.01 -23.63
N PHE A 5 5.65 -63.24 -24.24
CA PHE A 5 5.64 -61.77 -24.06
C PHE A 5 4.80 -61.42 -22.84
N SER A 6 5.45 -60.94 -21.76
CA SER A 6 4.74 -60.38 -20.62
C SER A 6 4.32 -58.95 -20.98
N LEU A 7 3.02 -58.70 -21.02
CA LEU A 7 2.43 -57.39 -21.16
C LEU A 7 2.42 -56.74 -19.76
N LEU A 8 3.28 -55.74 -19.52
CA LEU A 8 3.20 -54.90 -18.31
C LEU A 8 2.10 -53.88 -18.54
N ALA A 9 0.96 -54.06 -17.89
CA ALA A 9 -0.09 -53.03 -17.82
C ALA A 9 0.34 -51.94 -16.80
N LEU A 10 0.68 -50.74 -17.28
CA LEU A 10 0.80 -49.57 -16.43
C LEU A 10 -0.60 -49.18 -15.90
N LEU A 11 -0.88 -49.48 -14.65
CA LEU A 11 -2.01 -48.88 -13.94
C LEU A 11 -1.71 -47.41 -13.72
N ALA A 12 -2.34 -46.51 -14.46
CA ALA A 12 -2.40 -45.11 -14.14
C ALA A 12 -3.28 -44.95 -12.86
N VAL A 13 -2.65 -44.69 -11.75
CA VAL A 13 -3.37 -44.28 -10.52
C VAL A 13 -3.96 -42.90 -10.80
N ALA A 14 -5.27 -42.85 -11.01
CA ALA A 14 -5.99 -41.59 -11.06
C ALA A 14 -5.94 -40.98 -9.64
N VAL A 15 -5.10 -39.99 -9.45
CA VAL A 15 -5.13 -39.15 -8.24
C VAL A 15 -6.47 -38.40 -8.27
N ALA A 16 -7.28 -38.58 -7.24
CA ALA A 16 -8.51 -37.82 -7.10
C ALA A 16 -8.15 -36.31 -7.15
N PRO A 17 -8.91 -35.49 -7.88
CA PRO A 17 -8.64 -34.06 -7.90
C PRO A 17 -8.74 -33.52 -6.47
N ASP A 18 -7.75 -32.71 -6.08
CA ASP A 18 -7.76 -32.02 -4.80
C ASP A 18 -9.07 -31.22 -4.66
N GLU A 19 -9.70 -31.26 -3.50
CA GLU A 19 -10.91 -30.47 -3.24
C GLU A 19 -10.61 -28.97 -3.37
N LEU A 20 -11.49 -28.24 -4.05
CA LEU A 20 -11.36 -26.79 -4.21
C LEU A 20 -11.44 -26.11 -2.84
N GLN A 21 -10.39 -25.42 -2.47
CA GLN A 21 -10.28 -24.66 -1.23
C GLN A 21 -10.02 -23.18 -1.54
N ILE A 22 -10.78 -22.30 -0.90
CA ILE A 22 -10.63 -20.85 -1.00
C ILE A 22 -10.62 -20.29 0.41
N ASP A 23 -9.53 -19.63 0.77
CA ASP A 23 -9.34 -19.10 2.13
C ASP A 23 -8.55 -17.79 2.14
N ALA A 24 -8.56 -17.12 3.30
CA ALA A 24 -7.77 -15.94 3.62
C ALA A 24 -6.84 -16.18 4.82
N ASP A 25 -6.53 -17.45 5.12
CA ASP A 25 -5.70 -17.82 6.27
C ASP A 25 -4.21 -17.69 5.97
N PHE A 26 -3.80 -16.44 5.77
CA PHE A 26 -2.41 -16.01 5.59
C PHE A 26 -2.30 -14.50 5.86
N PRO A 27 -1.09 -13.96 6.14
CA PRO A 27 -0.90 -12.53 6.37
C PRO A 27 -1.46 -11.67 5.23
N GLY A 28 -2.27 -10.68 5.58
CA GLY A 28 -2.96 -9.81 4.62
C GLY A 28 -4.19 -10.44 3.95
N GLY A 29 -4.61 -11.65 4.34
CA GLY A 29 -5.79 -12.32 3.81
C GLY A 29 -7.10 -11.64 4.26
N ASN A 30 -8.06 -11.52 3.33
CA ASN A 30 -9.37 -10.91 3.58
C ASN A 30 -10.36 -11.37 2.52
N ILE A 31 -11.22 -12.31 2.84
CA ILE A 31 -12.33 -12.74 2.00
C ILE A 31 -13.36 -13.52 2.82
N ILE A 32 -14.63 -13.41 2.43
CA ILE A 32 -15.71 -14.30 2.84
C ILE A 32 -16.25 -14.98 1.59
N VAL A 33 -16.26 -16.30 1.59
CA VAL A 33 -16.87 -17.11 0.53
C VAL A 33 -18.33 -17.33 0.88
N ASP A 34 -19.23 -16.82 0.05
CA ASP A 34 -20.68 -16.95 0.22
C ASP A 34 -21.17 -18.31 -0.28
N LYS A 35 -20.69 -18.73 -1.48
CA LYS A 35 -21.15 -19.95 -2.14
C LYS A 35 -20.19 -20.40 -3.23
N ILE A 36 -20.10 -21.71 -3.44
CA ILE A 36 -19.40 -22.31 -4.59
C ILE A 36 -20.42 -23.17 -5.36
N GLU A 37 -20.60 -22.86 -6.65
CA GLU A 37 -21.50 -23.61 -7.56
C GLU A 37 -20.74 -23.93 -8.85
N GLY A 38 -20.31 -25.19 -8.99
CA GLY A 38 -19.49 -25.62 -10.11
C GLY A 38 -18.19 -24.81 -10.17
N ASP A 39 -17.99 -24.05 -11.27
CA ASP A 39 -16.84 -23.19 -11.47
C ASP A 39 -17.09 -21.72 -11.11
N THR A 40 -18.22 -21.41 -10.48
CA THR A 40 -18.53 -20.06 -10.01
C THR A 40 -18.42 -19.98 -8.49
N VAL A 41 -17.62 -19.00 -8.03
CA VAL A 41 -17.44 -18.68 -6.61
C VAL A 41 -18.02 -17.31 -6.34
N SER A 42 -19.06 -17.27 -5.51
CA SER A 42 -19.61 -16.03 -4.96
C SER A 42 -18.90 -15.68 -3.66
N LEU A 43 -18.41 -14.46 -3.55
CA LEU A 43 -17.60 -14.05 -2.41
C LEU A 43 -17.72 -12.53 -2.18
N HIS A 44 -17.26 -12.06 -1.02
CA HIS A 44 -17.16 -10.63 -0.74
C HIS A 44 -16.00 -10.35 0.23
N GLN A 45 -15.54 -9.10 0.24
CA GLN A 45 -14.56 -8.60 1.20
C GLN A 45 -15.14 -8.62 2.62
N ASP A 46 -14.31 -8.99 3.60
CA ASP A 46 -14.66 -8.87 5.02
C ASP A 46 -14.48 -7.40 5.45
N LEU A 47 -15.59 -6.79 5.88
CA LEU A 47 -15.65 -5.38 6.32
C LEU A 47 -15.65 -5.26 7.85
N ARG A 48 -15.08 -6.26 8.57
CA ARG A 48 -15.10 -6.36 10.03
C ARG A 48 -14.58 -5.12 10.77
N ASP A 49 -13.64 -4.37 10.18
CA ASP A 49 -12.98 -3.23 10.81
C ASP A 49 -13.48 -1.86 10.34
N THR A 50 -14.42 -1.81 9.41
CA THR A 50 -14.86 -0.56 8.78
C THR A 50 -16.37 -0.39 8.82
N SER A 51 -16.83 0.86 8.77
CA SER A 51 -18.24 1.24 8.69
C SER A 51 -18.70 1.64 7.28
N GLY A 52 -17.95 1.33 6.24
CA GLY A 52 -18.23 1.74 4.85
C GLY A 52 -18.11 0.61 3.85
N HIS A 53 -18.44 0.91 2.59
CA HIS A 53 -18.23 0.01 1.45
C HIS A 53 -16.80 0.13 0.95
N TRP A 54 -15.86 -0.41 1.73
CA TRP A 54 -14.46 -0.45 1.33
C TRP A 54 -14.17 -1.71 0.51
N PHE A 55 -13.02 -1.76 -0.13
CA PHE A 55 -12.80 -2.57 -1.31
C PHE A 55 -11.60 -3.52 -1.21
N TYR A 56 -10.85 -3.51 -0.10
CA TYR A 56 -9.72 -4.42 0.03
C TYR A 56 -10.17 -5.86 0.21
N TRP A 57 -9.52 -6.75 -0.53
CA TRP A 57 -9.64 -8.19 -0.45
C TRP A 57 -8.35 -8.85 -0.91
N SER A 58 -8.06 -10.02 -0.35
CA SER A 58 -6.95 -10.89 -0.75
C SER A 58 -7.28 -12.32 -0.34
N PHE A 59 -7.13 -13.29 -1.24
CA PHE A 59 -7.46 -14.67 -0.96
C PHE A 59 -6.60 -15.65 -1.74
N ARG A 60 -6.60 -16.89 -1.29
CA ARG A 60 -5.89 -18.02 -1.84
C ARG A 60 -6.85 -19.06 -2.41
N VAL A 61 -6.43 -19.71 -3.50
CA VAL A 61 -7.14 -20.80 -4.17
C VAL A 61 -6.22 -22.00 -4.31
N ARG A 62 -6.69 -23.16 -3.87
CA ARG A 62 -6.04 -24.45 -4.00
C ARG A 62 -7.02 -25.47 -4.58
N GLY A 63 -6.54 -26.55 -5.22
CA GLY A 63 -7.41 -27.59 -5.78
C GLY A 63 -8.17 -27.16 -7.05
N ALA A 64 -7.68 -26.14 -7.79
CA ALA A 64 -8.33 -25.64 -9.00
C ALA A 64 -7.58 -26.01 -10.28
N GLN A 65 -6.59 -26.91 -10.22
CA GLN A 65 -5.73 -27.27 -11.36
C GLN A 65 -6.55 -27.71 -12.57
N GLY A 66 -6.25 -27.12 -13.75
CA GLY A 66 -6.94 -27.42 -15.01
C GLY A 66 -8.35 -26.84 -15.15
N ARG A 67 -8.85 -26.12 -14.15
CA ARG A 67 -10.18 -25.48 -14.15
C ARG A 67 -10.08 -24.01 -14.57
N THR A 68 -11.20 -23.46 -15.04
CA THR A 68 -11.40 -22.01 -15.15
C THR A 68 -12.46 -21.58 -14.19
N LEU A 69 -12.09 -20.80 -13.17
CA LEU A 69 -13.03 -20.33 -12.16
C LEU A 69 -13.45 -18.89 -12.42
N LYS A 70 -14.73 -18.62 -12.18
CA LYS A 70 -15.28 -17.26 -12.11
C LYS A 70 -15.47 -16.88 -10.64
N PHE A 71 -14.90 -15.73 -10.25
CA PHE A 71 -15.08 -15.12 -8.95
C PHE A 71 -16.03 -13.93 -9.07
N GLN A 72 -17.17 -14.00 -8.38
CA GLN A 72 -18.22 -12.99 -8.42
C GLN A 72 -18.32 -12.31 -7.05
N PHE A 73 -17.97 -11.04 -6.97
CA PHE A 73 -18.17 -10.25 -5.75
C PHE A 73 -19.65 -9.90 -5.58
N THR A 74 -20.19 -10.19 -4.41
CA THR A 74 -21.60 -9.96 -4.06
C THR A 74 -21.81 -8.60 -3.38
N LYS A 75 -20.72 -7.92 -2.98
CA LYS A 75 -20.77 -6.61 -2.34
C LYS A 75 -19.85 -5.61 -3.05
N GLY A 76 -20.44 -4.79 -3.91
CA GLY A 76 -19.78 -3.65 -4.54
C GLY A 76 -18.91 -3.98 -5.75
N ASP A 77 -18.46 -2.92 -6.39
CA ASP A 77 -17.60 -2.92 -7.57
C ASP A 77 -16.13 -2.84 -7.12
N VAL A 78 -15.58 -3.95 -6.67
CA VAL A 78 -14.28 -4.01 -5.98
C VAL A 78 -13.14 -4.63 -6.80
N VAL A 79 -13.36 -4.85 -8.10
CA VAL A 79 -12.31 -5.32 -9.02
C VAL A 79 -11.73 -4.15 -9.80
N GLY A 80 -10.45 -3.88 -9.64
CA GLY A 80 -9.74 -2.78 -10.31
C GLY A 80 -9.72 -2.89 -11.83
N VAL A 81 -9.32 -1.83 -12.53
CA VAL A 81 -9.38 -1.75 -14.01
C VAL A 81 -8.45 -2.73 -14.73
N LEU A 82 -7.39 -3.20 -14.08
CA LEU A 82 -6.46 -4.21 -14.60
C LEU A 82 -6.79 -5.64 -14.17
N GLY A 83 -7.97 -5.86 -13.55
CA GLY A 83 -8.28 -7.11 -12.86
C GLY A 83 -7.56 -7.20 -11.51
N PRO A 84 -7.55 -8.37 -10.86
CA PRO A 84 -6.76 -8.59 -9.66
C PRO A 84 -5.26 -8.62 -9.93
N ALA A 85 -4.45 -8.30 -8.94
CA ALA A 85 -3.11 -8.82 -8.87
C ALA A 85 -3.18 -10.33 -8.58
N VAL A 86 -2.38 -11.12 -9.30
CA VAL A 86 -2.33 -12.58 -9.19
C VAL A 86 -0.91 -13.04 -8.93
N SER A 87 -0.77 -14.01 -8.05
CA SER A 87 0.45 -14.76 -7.79
C SER A 87 0.19 -16.25 -8.05
N MET A 88 1.05 -16.88 -8.84
CA MET A 88 0.98 -18.31 -9.14
C MET A 88 1.97 -19.14 -8.29
N ASP A 89 2.71 -18.50 -7.41
CA ASP A 89 3.83 -19.04 -6.63
C ASP A 89 3.69 -18.84 -5.11
N GLY A 90 2.46 -18.82 -4.61
CA GLY A 90 2.20 -18.69 -3.17
C GLY A 90 2.42 -17.28 -2.60
N GLY A 91 2.41 -16.25 -3.45
CA GLY A 91 2.53 -14.85 -3.05
C GLY A 91 3.96 -14.31 -3.02
N GLU A 92 4.89 -14.95 -3.76
CA GLU A 92 6.26 -14.44 -3.90
C GLU A 92 6.39 -13.41 -5.03
N THR A 93 5.80 -13.70 -6.19
CA THR A 93 5.74 -12.75 -7.31
C THR A 93 4.30 -12.42 -7.69
N TRP A 94 4.10 -11.22 -8.21
CA TRP A 94 2.77 -10.70 -8.53
C TRP A 94 2.75 -10.04 -9.90
N SER A 95 1.66 -10.29 -10.64
CA SER A 95 1.35 -9.64 -11.90
C SER A 95 -0.13 -9.30 -12.00
N TRP A 96 -0.52 -8.46 -12.96
CA TRP A 96 -1.94 -8.20 -13.20
C TRP A 96 -2.55 -9.32 -14.04
N LEU A 97 -3.74 -9.78 -13.68
CA LEU A 97 -4.48 -10.77 -14.46
C LEU A 97 -4.93 -10.22 -15.82
N GLY A 98 -5.10 -8.90 -15.90
CA GLY A 98 -5.43 -8.18 -17.13
C GLY A 98 -6.88 -7.73 -17.21
N LYS A 99 -7.09 -6.63 -17.93
CA LYS A 99 -8.40 -5.96 -18.06
C LYS A 99 -9.47 -6.84 -18.73
N GLU A 100 -9.07 -7.76 -19.59
CA GLU A 100 -9.98 -8.64 -20.33
C GLU A 100 -10.58 -9.76 -19.46
N SER A 101 -9.95 -10.05 -18.30
CA SER A 101 -10.37 -11.10 -17.39
C SER A 101 -11.56 -10.71 -16.50
N ARG A 102 -12.00 -9.45 -16.52
CA ARG A 102 -12.81 -8.89 -15.45
C ARG A 102 -14.02 -8.06 -15.89
N THR A 103 -14.96 -7.88 -14.94
CA THR A 103 -15.94 -6.78 -14.87
C THR A 103 -15.63 -5.92 -13.62
N ALA A 104 -16.50 -4.96 -13.29
CA ALA A 104 -16.35 -4.19 -12.05
C ALA A 104 -16.45 -5.02 -10.76
N SER A 105 -17.24 -6.10 -10.81
CA SER A 105 -17.54 -6.97 -9.66
C SER A 105 -17.19 -8.44 -9.86
N SER A 106 -16.48 -8.81 -10.92
CA SER A 106 -16.08 -10.20 -11.15
C SER A 106 -14.80 -10.31 -11.97
N PHE A 107 -14.16 -11.47 -11.90
CA PHE A 107 -13.09 -11.86 -12.81
C PHE A 107 -13.07 -13.38 -13.04
N GLN A 108 -12.37 -13.81 -14.08
CA GLN A 108 -12.14 -15.21 -14.38
C GLN A 108 -10.65 -15.50 -14.43
N CYS A 109 -10.26 -16.70 -13.98
CA CYS A 109 -8.89 -17.17 -14.06
C CYS A 109 -8.86 -18.64 -14.49
N ALA A 110 -8.02 -18.95 -15.49
CA ALA A 110 -7.70 -20.31 -15.87
C ALA A 110 -6.49 -20.79 -15.04
N PHE A 111 -6.66 -21.90 -14.33
CA PHE A 111 -5.62 -22.48 -13.49
C PHE A 111 -4.84 -23.53 -14.29
N THR A 112 -3.53 -23.35 -14.40
CA THR A 112 -2.68 -24.36 -15.06
C THR A 112 -2.63 -25.65 -14.23
N PRO A 113 -2.31 -26.81 -14.84
CA PRO A 113 -2.20 -28.09 -14.10
C PRO A 113 -1.20 -28.05 -12.93
N GLY A 114 -0.21 -27.15 -12.96
CA GLY A 114 0.79 -26.99 -11.91
C GLY A 114 0.45 -25.97 -10.81
N ALA A 115 -0.66 -25.26 -10.94
CA ALA A 115 -1.05 -24.18 -10.01
C ALA A 115 -1.57 -24.76 -8.69
N LYS A 116 -0.73 -24.80 -7.65
CA LYS A 116 -1.07 -25.39 -6.34
C LYS A 116 -1.51 -24.37 -5.29
N ASP A 117 -0.92 -23.19 -5.25
CA ASP A 117 -1.24 -22.08 -4.34
C ASP A 117 -1.29 -20.80 -5.19
N VAL A 118 -2.50 -20.46 -5.65
CA VAL A 118 -2.72 -19.23 -6.42
C VAL A 118 -3.35 -18.20 -5.52
N ARG A 119 -2.79 -16.99 -5.49
CA ARG A 119 -3.32 -15.89 -4.68
C ARG A 119 -3.79 -14.75 -5.54
N PHE A 120 -4.86 -14.15 -5.11
CA PHE A 120 -5.44 -12.97 -5.71
C PHE A 120 -5.51 -11.85 -4.69
N CYS A 121 -5.27 -10.63 -5.12
CA CYS A 121 -5.40 -9.44 -4.30
C CYS A 121 -5.94 -8.28 -5.13
N LEU A 122 -6.59 -7.33 -4.48
CA LEU A 122 -7.05 -6.08 -5.08
C LEU A 122 -5.96 -5.38 -5.90
N SER A 123 -4.76 -5.32 -5.35
CA SER A 123 -3.55 -4.75 -5.96
C SER A 123 -2.33 -5.54 -5.48
N ILE A 124 -1.14 -5.17 -5.94
CA ILE A 124 0.12 -5.83 -5.55
C ILE A 124 0.35 -5.60 -4.05
N PRO A 125 0.28 -6.66 -3.21
CA PRO A 125 0.34 -6.50 -1.75
C PRO A 125 1.74 -6.12 -1.28
N TYR A 126 1.79 -5.45 -0.14
CA TYR A 126 3.02 -5.17 0.60
C TYR A 126 2.77 -5.43 2.09
N LEU A 127 3.48 -6.38 2.66
CA LEU A 127 3.34 -6.89 4.01
C LEU A 127 4.66 -6.77 4.80
N GLU A 128 4.66 -7.18 6.06
CA GLU A 128 5.88 -7.20 6.88
C GLU A 128 7.03 -8.00 6.23
N LYS A 129 6.71 -9.10 5.54
CA LYS A 129 7.71 -9.89 4.82
C LYS A 129 8.46 -9.06 3.75
N ASP A 130 7.77 -8.13 3.10
CA ASP A 130 8.35 -7.29 2.05
C ASP A 130 9.22 -6.19 2.66
N LEU A 131 8.79 -5.58 3.77
CA LEU A 131 9.63 -4.67 4.56
C LEU A 131 10.89 -5.38 5.06
N LYS A 132 10.79 -6.62 5.55
CA LYS A 132 11.95 -7.42 5.96
C LYS A 132 12.91 -7.68 4.81
N LYS A 133 12.40 -7.95 3.59
CA LYS A 133 13.23 -8.07 2.38
C LYS A 133 13.95 -6.75 2.06
N PHE A 134 13.26 -5.61 2.15
CA PHE A 134 13.87 -4.29 1.98
C PHE A 134 15.00 -4.07 3.01
N LEU A 135 14.73 -4.26 4.29
CA LEU A 135 15.71 -4.08 5.35
C LEU A 135 16.92 -4.99 5.20
N ALA A 136 16.72 -6.24 4.76
CA ALA A 136 17.82 -7.18 4.52
C ALA A 136 18.74 -6.72 3.37
N ARG A 137 18.20 -6.11 2.30
CA ARG A 137 19.02 -5.55 1.21
C ARG A 137 19.92 -4.41 1.67
N HIS A 138 19.53 -3.69 2.71
CA HIS A 138 20.24 -2.51 3.24
C HIS A 138 20.87 -2.73 4.62
N ALA A 139 20.92 -3.97 5.09
CA ALA A 139 21.38 -4.30 6.45
C ALA A 139 22.83 -3.86 6.75
N SER A 140 23.67 -3.77 5.73
CA SER A 140 25.07 -3.32 5.86
C SER A 140 25.26 -1.81 5.68
N ASP A 141 24.21 -1.05 5.34
CA ASP A 141 24.33 0.39 5.16
C ASP A 141 24.35 1.10 6.53
N PRO A 142 25.48 1.75 6.92
CA PRO A 142 25.58 2.42 8.22
C PRO A 142 24.67 3.67 8.32
N GLY A 143 24.14 4.15 7.20
CA GLY A 143 23.20 5.26 7.15
C GLY A 143 21.77 4.89 7.56
N LEU A 144 21.44 3.57 7.60
CA LEU A 144 20.12 3.09 7.99
C LEU A 144 20.12 2.52 9.40
N ARG A 145 19.28 3.06 10.28
CA ARG A 145 19.00 2.54 11.61
C ARG A 145 17.54 2.12 11.71
N VAL A 146 17.30 0.96 12.30
CA VAL A 146 15.95 0.44 12.54
C VAL A 146 15.67 0.47 14.04
N GLU A 147 14.64 1.22 14.43
CA GLU A 147 14.21 1.39 15.83
C GLU A 147 12.80 0.81 15.99
N THR A 148 12.43 0.42 17.20
CA THR A 148 11.04 0.14 17.54
C THR A 148 10.31 1.47 17.76
N HIS A 149 9.30 1.75 16.94
CA HIS A 149 8.41 2.91 17.10
C HIS A 149 7.46 2.71 18.28
N CYS A 150 6.77 1.59 18.27
CA CYS A 150 5.90 1.12 19.36
C CYS A 150 5.64 -0.39 19.22
N GLU A 151 4.89 -0.93 20.18
CA GLU A 151 4.28 -2.25 20.07
C GLU A 151 2.76 -2.09 19.93
N THR A 152 2.17 -2.87 19.03
CA THR A 152 0.72 -2.83 18.76
C THR A 152 -0.05 -3.62 19.83
N LYS A 153 -1.39 -3.53 19.80
CA LYS A 153 -2.26 -4.34 20.69
C LYS A 153 -2.08 -5.84 20.51
N LYS A 154 -1.62 -6.30 19.32
CA LYS A 154 -1.37 -7.71 19.02
C LYS A 154 0.10 -8.12 19.27
N GLY A 155 0.90 -7.25 19.90
CA GLY A 155 2.29 -7.53 20.24
C GLY A 155 3.25 -7.44 19.03
N ARG A 156 2.84 -6.82 17.92
CA ARG A 156 3.73 -6.60 16.77
C ARG A 156 4.55 -5.34 16.98
N LYS A 157 5.85 -5.43 16.73
CA LYS A 157 6.74 -4.26 16.73
C LYS A 157 6.52 -3.45 15.46
N VAL A 158 6.21 -2.18 15.60
CA VAL A 158 6.18 -1.20 14.51
C VAL A 158 7.58 -0.64 14.35
N GLU A 159 8.13 -0.68 13.15
CA GLU A 159 9.46 -0.17 12.84
C GLU A 159 9.41 1.34 12.59
N ARG A 160 10.46 2.05 13.07
CA ARG A 160 10.82 3.39 12.66
C ARG A 160 12.21 3.36 12.05
N LEU A 161 12.30 3.76 10.81
CA LEU A 161 13.54 3.82 10.04
C LEU A 161 14.14 5.20 10.17
N ARG A 162 15.43 5.28 10.47
CA ARG A 162 16.19 6.53 10.56
C ARG A 162 17.29 6.51 9.53
N LEU A 163 17.35 7.51 8.67
CA LEU A 163 18.36 7.65 7.63
C LEU A 163 19.09 8.98 7.75
N GLY A 164 20.41 8.94 7.54
CA GLY A 164 21.26 10.11 7.61
C GLY A 164 21.43 10.67 9.02
N SER A 165 22.07 11.84 9.12
CA SER A 165 22.40 12.48 10.41
C SER A 165 22.49 14.00 10.32
N GLY A 166 21.95 14.60 9.27
CA GLY A 166 21.99 16.05 9.03
C GLY A 166 21.01 16.84 9.92
N ASP A 167 21.10 18.16 9.80
CA ASP A 167 20.26 19.08 10.57
C ASP A 167 18.86 19.30 9.97
N LEU A 168 18.67 19.06 8.68
CA LEU A 168 17.34 19.12 8.07
C LEU A 168 16.58 17.84 8.39
N ARG A 169 15.36 17.93 8.89
CA ARG A 169 14.56 16.75 9.25
C ARG A 169 13.38 16.57 8.30
N ILE A 170 13.16 15.32 7.89
CA ILE A 170 12.04 14.90 7.05
C ILE A 170 11.29 13.77 7.76
N LEU A 171 9.98 13.91 7.89
CA LEU A 171 9.10 12.89 8.46
C LEU A 171 8.29 12.23 7.35
N LEU A 172 8.33 10.90 7.28
CA LEU A 172 7.59 10.10 6.31
C LEU A 172 6.70 9.07 7.02
N THR A 173 5.46 8.96 6.60
CA THR A 173 4.53 7.95 7.10
C THR A 173 3.80 7.28 5.95
N ALA A 174 3.42 6.00 6.14
CA ALA A 174 2.59 5.27 5.22
C ALA A 174 1.69 4.29 5.99
N ARG A 175 0.65 3.81 5.33
CA ARG A 175 -0.25 2.78 5.85
C ARG A 175 -0.96 3.17 7.15
N HIS A 176 -1.39 4.42 7.26
CA HIS A 176 -2.44 4.80 8.21
C HIS A 176 -3.75 4.05 7.92
N HIS A 177 -4.00 3.78 6.66
CA HIS A 177 -5.02 2.83 6.23
C HIS A 177 -4.34 1.55 5.75
N ALA A 178 -4.73 0.43 6.34
CA ALA A 178 -4.07 -0.85 6.13
C ALA A 178 -4.10 -1.35 4.67
N CYS A 179 -5.15 -1.01 3.92
CA CYS A 179 -5.35 -1.46 2.54
C CYS A 179 -4.49 -0.72 1.49
N GLU A 180 -3.72 0.30 1.86
CA GLU A 180 -3.06 1.20 0.90
C GLU A 180 -1.64 0.73 0.51
N MET A 181 -1.52 -0.51 0.01
CA MET A 181 -0.25 -1.21 -0.18
C MET A 181 0.75 -0.51 -1.11
N ILE A 182 0.29 0.26 -2.10
CA ILE A 182 1.18 0.93 -3.07
C ILE A 182 1.99 2.04 -2.39
N ALA A 183 1.44 2.69 -1.36
CA ALA A 183 2.14 3.67 -0.54
C ALA A 183 3.47 3.13 0.03
N SER A 184 3.52 1.84 0.39
CA SER A 184 4.73 1.22 0.93
C SER A 184 5.85 1.08 -0.12
N TYR A 185 5.52 0.76 -1.37
CA TYR A 185 6.50 0.72 -2.46
C TYR A 185 7.04 2.12 -2.81
N VAL A 186 6.18 3.14 -2.76
CA VAL A 186 6.61 4.53 -2.92
C VAL A 186 7.56 4.94 -1.82
N LEU A 187 7.24 4.61 -0.56
CA LEU A 187 8.12 4.86 0.57
C LEU A 187 9.48 4.16 0.41
N GLU A 188 9.51 2.88 0.01
CA GLU A 188 10.77 2.19 -0.29
C GLU A 188 11.60 2.97 -1.32
N GLY A 189 10.99 3.42 -2.42
CA GLY A 189 11.68 4.19 -3.44
C GLY A 189 12.28 5.51 -2.92
N ILE A 190 11.57 6.22 -2.03
CA ILE A 190 12.10 7.42 -1.36
C ILE A 190 13.34 7.05 -0.52
N LEU A 191 13.26 5.98 0.26
CA LEU A 191 14.33 5.54 1.14
C LEU A 191 15.55 5.04 0.35
N GLU A 192 15.35 4.30 -0.76
CA GLU A 192 16.43 3.86 -1.66
C GLU A 192 17.20 5.05 -2.25
N GLU A 193 16.50 6.07 -2.75
CA GLU A 193 17.13 7.28 -3.27
C GLU A 193 17.89 8.01 -2.16
N ALA A 194 17.28 8.15 -0.98
CA ALA A 194 17.91 8.82 0.14
C ALA A 194 19.18 8.11 0.65
N LEU A 195 19.20 6.77 0.62
CA LEU A 195 20.38 5.98 0.97
C LEU A 195 21.49 6.12 -0.08
N ALA A 196 21.16 6.26 -1.34
CA ALA A 196 22.13 6.40 -2.43
C ALA A 196 22.69 7.83 -2.57
N ASP A 197 21.92 8.84 -2.18
CA ASP A 197 22.25 10.25 -2.42
C ASP A 197 23.01 10.88 -1.24
N LYS A 198 24.19 11.44 -1.54
CA LYS A 198 25.09 12.08 -0.56
C LYS A 198 24.44 13.24 0.20
N TRP A 199 23.60 14.06 -0.47
CA TRP A 199 22.94 15.19 0.16
C TRP A 199 21.98 14.73 1.28
N PHE A 200 21.18 13.69 1.03
CA PHE A 200 20.32 13.11 2.08
C PHE A 200 21.14 12.55 3.24
N ARG A 201 22.21 11.83 2.94
CA ARG A 201 23.06 11.21 3.99
C ARG A 201 23.73 12.22 4.90
N GLU A 202 24.16 13.37 4.36
CA GLU A 202 24.96 14.37 5.09
C GLU A 202 24.15 15.56 5.60
N LYS A 203 23.09 15.96 4.91
CA LYS A 203 22.35 17.17 5.23
C LYS A 203 21.00 16.92 5.91
N VAL A 204 20.48 15.69 5.79
CA VAL A 204 19.13 15.35 6.22
C VAL A 204 19.16 14.23 7.25
N GLU A 205 18.24 14.27 8.18
CA GLU A 205 17.84 13.12 8.97
C GLU A 205 16.37 12.79 8.64
N ILE A 206 16.13 11.63 8.02
CA ILE A 206 14.80 11.12 7.74
C ILE A 206 14.35 10.23 8.89
N ALA A 207 13.12 10.41 9.36
CA ALA A 207 12.39 9.44 10.16
C ALA A 207 11.19 8.93 9.36
N ALA A 208 11.10 7.61 9.17
CA ALA A 208 10.03 6.99 8.41
C ALA A 208 9.35 5.88 9.21
N VAL A 209 8.00 5.85 9.24
CA VAL A 209 7.23 4.74 9.80
C VAL A 209 6.45 4.06 8.68
N PRO A 210 6.89 2.87 8.23
CA PRO A 210 6.32 2.18 7.08
C PRO A 210 4.89 1.68 7.27
N PHE A 211 4.53 1.30 8.51
CA PHE A 211 3.22 0.75 8.85
C PHE A 211 2.64 1.44 10.07
N MET A 212 1.85 2.49 9.88
CA MET A 212 1.13 3.13 10.99
C MET A 212 0.03 2.22 11.55
N ASP A 213 -0.63 1.45 10.70
CA ASP A 213 -1.59 0.40 11.08
C ASP A 213 -1.02 -1.01 10.78
N LYS A 214 0.04 -1.40 11.48
CA LYS A 214 0.71 -2.68 11.24
C LYS A 214 -0.19 -3.88 11.51
N ASP A 215 -1.03 -3.83 12.54
CA ASP A 215 -1.98 -4.91 12.82
C ASP A 215 -2.97 -5.09 11.65
N GLY A 216 -3.54 -4.00 11.17
CA GLY A 216 -4.46 -4.06 10.04
C GLY A 216 -3.81 -4.56 8.75
N VAL A 217 -2.54 -4.19 8.49
CA VAL A 217 -1.79 -4.68 7.32
C VAL A 217 -1.65 -6.20 7.36
N GLU A 218 -1.20 -6.76 8.48
CA GLU A 218 -0.97 -8.20 8.62
C GLU A 218 -2.27 -9.01 8.74
N ASP A 219 -3.31 -8.40 9.28
CA ASP A 219 -4.62 -9.04 9.42
C ASP A 219 -5.49 -8.91 8.15
N GLY A 220 -5.09 -8.08 7.17
CA GLY A 220 -5.87 -7.85 5.95
C GLY A 220 -7.07 -6.93 6.16
N ASP A 221 -6.97 -5.96 7.05
CA ASP A 221 -8.03 -4.99 7.30
C ASP A 221 -8.11 -3.90 6.24
N GLN A 222 -9.24 -3.20 6.17
CA GLN A 222 -9.41 -2.00 5.34
C GLN A 222 -8.59 -0.82 5.92
N GLY A 223 -8.64 -0.64 7.25
CA GLY A 223 -7.98 0.44 7.97
C GLY A 223 -8.68 1.79 7.87
N LYS A 224 -9.71 1.92 7.04
CA LYS A 224 -10.46 3.17 6.81
C LYS A 224 -11.79 3.18 7.58
N ASN A 225 -12.24 4.36 8.01
CA ASN A 225 -13.54 4.56 8.67
C ASN A 225 -13.78 3.65 9.87
N ARG A 226 -12.74 3.33 10.63
CA ARG A 226 -12.87 2.58 11.88
C ARG A 226 -13.65 3.37 12.92
N LYS A 227 -14.31 2.68 13.84
CA LYS A 227 -14.98 3.28 14.99
C LYS A 227 -14.09 3.19 16.23
N PRO A 228 -13.96 4.26 17.05
CA PRO A 228 -14.57 5.60 16.89
C PRO A 228 -13.88 6.45 15.81
N ARG A 229 -12.65 6.14 15.40
CA ARG A 229 -11.87 6.78 14.35
C ARG A 229 -10.77 5.86 13.84
N ASP A 230 -10.27 6.08 12.63
CA ASP A 230 -9.09 5.38 12.09
C ASP A 230 -7.77 6.09 12.48
N HIS A 231 -6.64 5.46 12.16
CA HIS A 231 -5.31 5.97 12.50
C HIS A 231 -5.05 7.37 11.94
N ASN A 232 -5.57 7.71 10.75
CA ASN A 232 -5.38 9.05 10.16
C ASN A 232 -6.41 10.08 10.66
N ARG A 233 -7.08 9.81 11.76
CA ARG A 233 -7.96 10.71 12.49
C ARG A 233 -7.62 10.76 13.98
N ASP A 234 -6.41 10.28 14.36
CA ASP A 234 -6.01 10.05 15.76
C ASP A 234 -4.89 11.00 16.22
N TYR A 235 -4.76 12.17 15.57
CA TYR A 235 -3.68 13.14 15.83
C TYR A 235 -4.09 14.34 16.68
N ASP A 236 -5.30 14.36 17.25
CA ASP A 236 -5.75 15.35 18.24
C ASP A 236 -6.31 14.65 19.50
N GLY A 237 -6.50 15.41 20.55
CA GLY A 237 -6.96 14.87 21.83
C GLY A 237 -6.07 13.73 22.36
N GLU A 238 -6.68 12.70 22.95
CA GLU A 238 -6.01 11.48 23.39
C GLU A 238 -5.97 10.46 22.26
N SER A 239 -4.76 10.02 21.88
CA SER A 239 -4.60 8.99 20.84
C SER A 239 -5.02 7.61 21.36
N ILE A 240 -5.83 6.89 20.56
CA ILE A 240 -6.32 5.54 20.90
C ILE A 240 -5.43 4.41 20.32
N TYR A 241 -4.57 4.75 19.36
CA TYR A 241 -3.62 3.81 18.76
C TYR A 241 -2.20 4.07 19.26
N ALA A 242 -1.48 2.99 19.60
CA ALA A 242 -0.11 3.08 20.10
C ALA A 242 0.83 3.75 19.09
N SER A 243 0.65 3.48 17.79
CA SER A 243 1.49 4.04 16.73
C SER A 243 1.30 5.55 16.55
N THR A 244 0.07 6.05 16.59
CA THR A 244 -0.20 7.49 16.49
C THR A 244 0.23 8.24 17.75
N LYS A 245 0.03 7.64 18.94
CA LYS A 245 0.55 8.18 20.19
C LYS A 245 2.07 8.32 20.15
N ALA A 246 2.76 7.24 19.79
CA ALA A 246 4.22 7.24 19.67
C ALA A 246 4.73 8.21 18.60
N MET A 247 3.98 8.39 17.50
CA MET A 247 4.33 9.35 16.44
C MET A 247 4.25 10.78 16.95
N ARG A 248 3.19 11.13 17.68
CA ARG A 248 3.03 12.48 18.24
C ARG A 248 4.14 12.79 19.24
N GLU A 249 4.37 11.90 20.20
CA GLU A 249 5.43 12.05 21.20
C GLU A 249 6.82 12.13 20.58
N PHE A 250 7.09 11.32 19.56
CA PHE A 250 8.35 11.33 18.83
C PHE A 250 8.50 12.61 18.02
N GLY A 251 7.51 12.99 17.22
CA GLY A 251 7.58 14.14 16.32
C GLY A 251 7.79 15.45 17.09
N GLU A 252 7.10 15.65 18.19
CA GLU A 252 7.26 16.84 19.04
C GLU A 252 8.69 16.97 19.59
N ARG A 253 9.26 15.86 20.13
CA ARG A 253 10.62 15.87 20.67
C ARG A 253 11.68 15.95 19.57
N TRP A 254 11.50 15.18 18.51
CA TRP A 254 12.51 15.05 17.45
C TRP A 254 12.54 16.25 16.52
N SER A 255 11.44 16.98 16.32
CA SER A 255 11.43 18.11 15.39
C SER A 255 12.45 19.21 15.75
N GLU A 256 12.58 19.56 17.02
CA GLU A 256 13.57 20.56 17.55
C GLU A 256 13.72 21.82 16.68
N GLY A 257 12.66 22.25 15.99
CA GLY A 257 12.73 23.35 15.01
C GLY A 257 13.44 23.04 13.69
N LYS A 258 13.90 21.80 13.52
CA LYS A 258 14.66 21.34 12.34
C LYS A 258 13.81 20.58 11.33
N LEU A 259 12.57 20.25 11.65
CA LEU A 259 11.64 19.58 10.72
C LEU A 259 11.32 20.52 9.56
N LYS A 260 11.63 20.11 8.34
CA LYS A 260 11.40 20.91 7.13
C LYS A 260 10.30 20.37 6.27
N PHE A 261 10.13 19.07 6.23
CA PHE A 261 9.12 18.45 5.39
C PHE A 261 8.47 17.24 6.06
N ALA A 262 7.15 17.09 5.89
CA ALA A 262 6.42 15.91 6.32
C ALA A 262 5.52 15.43 5.18
N LEU A 263 5.55 14.11 4.92
CA LEU A 263 4.76 13.46 3.89
C LEU A 263 4.07 12.23 4.45
N ASP A 264 2.76 12.20 4.31
CA ASP A 264 1.93 11.03 4.57
C ASP A 264 1.50 10.40 3.25
N ILE A 265 1.86 9.13 3.01
CA ILE A 265 1.69 8.48 1.72
C ILE A 265 0.49 7.55 1.81
N HIS A 266 -0.47 7.78 0.91
CA HIS A 266 -1.76 7.11 0.85
C HIS A 266 -2.07 6.57 -0.55
N CYS A 267 -3.20 5.86 -0.64
CA CYS A 267 -3.82 5.50 -1.90
C CYS A 267 -5.29 5.96 -1.91
N PRO A 268 -5.80 6.46 -3.05
CA PRO A 268 -7.15 7.00 -3.17
C PRO A 268 -8.21 5.90 -3.10
N THR A 269 -9.44 6.24 -3.42
CA THR A 269 -10.49 5.25 -3.64
C THR A 269 -10.21 4.44 -4.91
N LEU A 270 -10.76 3.22 -4.99
CA LEU A 270 -10.60 2.36 -6.15
C LEU A 270 -11.35 2.87 -7.39
N ARG A 271 -12.34 3.73 -7.19
CA ARG A 271 -13.21 4.28 -8.22
C ARG A 271 -13.50 5.76 -7.98
N GLY A 272 -13.93 6.45 -9.01
CA GLY A 272 -14.20 7.88 -8.98
C GLY A 272 -13.35 8.62 -10.01
N SER A 273 -13.37 9.96 -9.99
CA SER A 273 -12.60 10.80 -10.92
C SER A 273 -11.08 10.69 -10.72
N ASP A 274 -10.66 10.34 -9.49
CA ASP A 274 -9.27 10.48 -9.07
C ASP A 274 -8.58 9.12 -8.90
N HIS A 275 -9.22 8.02 -9.36
CA HIS A 275 -8.77 6.65 -9.10
C HIS A 275 -7.58 6.17 -9.96
N ASP A 276 -7.23 6.90 -11.01
CA ASP A 276 -6.14 6.58 -11.95
C ASP A 276 -5.10 7.71 -12.07
N THR A 277 -5.01 8.54 -11.02
CA THR A 277 -4.09 9.67 -10.94
C THR A 277 -3.22 9.60 -9.68
N ILE A 278 -2.14 10.37 -9.68
CA ILE A 278 -1.34 10.66 -8.49
C ILE A 278 -1.53 12.13 -8.18
N TYR A 279 -1.86 12.46 -6.93
CA TYR A 279 -2.10 13.85 -6.56
C TYR A 279 -1.67 14.20 -5.14
N LEU A 280 -1.35 15.47 -4.94
CA LEU A 280 -1.09 16.08 -3.64
C LEU A 280 -2.40 16.67 -3.10
N VAL A 281 -2.59 16.53 -1.79
CA VAL A 281 -3.81 16.97 -1.10
C VAL A 281 -3.61 18.35 -0.50
N GLY A 282 -4.45 19.30 -0.91
CA GLY A 282 -4.45 20.67 -0.43
C GLY A 282 -4.85 20.81 1.04
N SER A 283 -4.40 21.87 1.69
CA SER A 283 -4.76 22.23 3.05
C SER A 283 -5.51 23.56 3.12
N LYS A 284 -6.22 23.81 4.24
CA LYS A 284 -6.80 25.13 4.53
C LYS A 284 -5.74 26.22 4.63
N ASP A 285 -4.55 25.87 5.09
CA ASP A 285 -3.39 26.75 5.16
C ASP A 285 -2.88 27.06 3.76
N GLN A 286 -3.18 28.26 3.28
CA GLN A 286 -2.84 28.71 1.93
C GLN A 286 -1.33 28.90 1.74
N ASP A 287 -0.58 29.22 2.79
CA ASP A 287 0.87 29.34 2.69
C ASP A 287 1.56 27.99 2.59
N ASN A 288 1.05 26.99 3.32
CA ASN A 288 1.46 25.60 3.11
C ASN A 288 1.09 25.14 1.69
N TRP A 289 -0.13 25.42 1.23
CA TRP A 289 -0.56 24.99 -0.11
C TRP A 289 0.27 25.60 -1.24
N LYS A 290 0.65 26.86 -1.17
CA LYS A 290 1.56 27.49 -2.14
C LYS A 290 2.92 26.77 -2.20
N LYS A 291 3.47 26.37 -1.06
CA LYS A 291 4.72 25.60 -0.99
C LYS A 291 4.55 24.21 -1.59
N ILE A 292 3.42 23.56 -1.37
CA ILE A 292 3.11 22.25 -1.97
C ILE A 292 2.94 22.36 -3.49
N LEU A 293 2.32 23.42 -4.00
CA LEU A 293 2.26 23.66 -5.45
C LEU A 293 3.65 23.87 -6.07
N ARG A 294 4.58 24.52 -5.37
CA ARG A 294 5.98 24.58 -5.82
C ARG A 294 6.62 23.20 -5.88
N LEU A 295 6.41 22.34 -4.88
CA LEU A 295 6.87 20.94 -4.92
C LEU A 295 6.22 20.20 -6.11
N SER A 296 4.94 20.40 -6.35
CA SER A 296 4.20 19.84 -7.49
C SER A 296 4.86 20.20 -8.84
N GLU A 297 5.17 21.46 -9.06
CA GLU A 297 5.88 21.94 -10.27
C GLU A 297 7.27 21.30 -10.43
N ILE A 298 8.01 21.18 -9.31
CA ILE A 298 9.32 20.51 -9.31
C ILE A 298 9.15 19.04 -9.69
N LEU A 299 8.22 18.32 -9.08
CA LEU A 299 7.97 16.90 -9.34
C LEU A 299 7.56 16.67 -10.81
N GLU A 300 6.63 17.48 -11.32
CA GLU A 300 6.16 17.36 -12.70
C GLU A 300 7.29 17.55 -13.72
N THR A 301 8.22 18.46 -13.44
CA THR A 301 9.34 18.78 -14.34
C THR A 301 10.56 17.89 -14.20
N THR A 302 10.74 17.21 -13.04
CA THR A 302 11.96 16.44 -12.74
C THR A 302 11.76 14.93 -12.77
N GLN A 303 10.51 14.44 -12.80
CA GLN A 303 10.19 13.03 -12.80
C GLN A 303 10.73 12.30 -14.04
N THR A 304 11.27 11.11 -13.85
CA THR A 304 11.84 10.26 -14.90
C THR A 304 11.16 8.90 -15.00
N GLY A 305 10.53 8.46 -13.92
CA GLY A 305 9.84 7.17 -13.83
C GLY A 305 8.63 7.05 -14.75
N PRO A 306 8.08 5.85 -14.91
CA PRO A 306 6.96 5.59 -15.82
C PRO A 306 5.61 6.10 -15.31
N LEU A 307 5.38 6.15 -13.99
CA LEU A 307 4.16 6.71 -13.40
C LEU A 307 4.25 8.24 -13.40
N LYS A 308 3.43 8.88 -14.26
CA LYS A 308 3.51 10.31 -14.48
C LYS A 308 2.56 11.09 -13.56
N PHE A 309 3.14 11.84 -12.64
CA PHE A 309 2.44 12.84 -11.87
C PHE A 309 2.13 14.05 -12.76
N GLN A 310 0.93 14.62 -12.61
CA GLN A 310 0.51 15.84 -13.29
C GLN A 310 -0.06 16.81 -12.24
N GLY A 311 0.47 18.01 -12.16
CA GLY A 311 0.07 19.01 -11.16
C GLY A 311 -1.42 19.41 -11.23
N LYS A 312 -2.02 19.28 -12.42
CA LYS A 312 -3.47 19.52 -12.61
C LYS A 312 -4.38 18.55 -11.85
N ASP A 313 -3.85 17.36 -11.49
CA ASP A 313 -4.60 16.32 -10.76
C ASP A 313 -4.64 16.58 -9.26
N ASN A 314 -3.87 17.55 -8.77
CA ASN A 314 -3.89 17.93 -7.36
C ASN A 314 -5.29 18.31 -6.90
N ILE A 315 -5.64 17.94 -5.66
CA ILE A 315 -6.94 18.24 -5.06
C ILE A 315 -6.81 19.37 -4.04
N PRO A 316 -7.11 20.64 -4.44
CA PRO A 316 -7.14 21.76 -3.51
C PRO A 316 -8.17 21.55 -2.39
N TYR A 317 -7.93 22.21 -1.24
CA TYR A 317 -8.93 22.23 -0.17
C TYR A 317 -10.24 22.88 -0.65
N GLY A 318 -11.36 22.31 -0.25
CA GLY A 318 -12.71 22.73 -0.66
C GLY A 318 -13.22 22.05 -1.93
N THR A 319 -12.41 21.21 -2.59
CA THR A 319 -12.79 20.51 -3.84
C THR A 319 -12.86 19.00 -3.64
N SER A 320 -13.62 18.30 -4.48
CA SER A 320 -13.80 16.85 -4.44
C SER A 320 -14.14 16.36 -3.01
N TRP A 321 -13.45 15.34 -2.53
CA TRP A 321 -13.59 14.83 -1.17
C TRP A 321 -12.82 15.67 -0.11
N ASN A 322 -11.88 16.54 -0.52
CA ASN A 322 -11.00 17.30 0.38
C ASN A 322 -11.71 18.53 0.95
N LYS A 323 -12.66 18.32 1.85
CA LYS A 323 -13.49 19.36 2.47
C LYS A 323 -13.83 19.03 3.93
N ASP A 324 -14.27 19.99 4.71
CA ASP A 324 -14.53 19.86 6.15
C ASP A 324 -15.32 18.61 6.54
N ALA A 325 -16.33 18.26 5.78
CA ALA A 325 -17.16 17.08 6.05
C ALA A 325 -16.37 15.75 6.07
N SER A 326 -15.22 15.69 5.41
CA SER A 326 -14.35 14.51 5.38
C SER A 326 -13.40 14.40 6.57
N PHE A 327 -13.33 15.43 7.44
CA PHE A 327 -12.39 15.50 8.54
C PHE A 327 -13.07 15.66 9.92
N THR A 328 -14.35 15.34 10.02
CA THR A 328 -15.13 15.50 11.25
C THR A 328 -14.72 14.53 12.37
N ALA A 329 -14.06 13.42 12.04
CA ALA A 329 -13.68 12.38 13.00
C ALA A 329 -12.38 12.68 13.77
N GLY A 330 -11.61 13.70 13.37
CA GLY A 330 -10.35 14.07 14.02
C GLY A 330 -9.28 14.59 13.07
N LEU A 331 -8.11 14.94 13.62
CA LEU A 331 -6.99 15.52 12.89
C LEU A 331 -6.17 14.44 12.17
N THR A 332 -5.78 14.73 10.93
CA THR A 332 -4.91 13.85 10.12
C THR A 332 -3.43 14.02 10.50
N CYS A 333 -2.59 13.05 10.12
CA CYS A 333 -1.14 13.12 10.25
C CYS A 333 -0.57 14.39 9.60
N GLY A 334 -0.91 14.67 8.33
CA GLY A 334 -0.48 15.90 7.65
C GLY A 334 -0.99 17.16 8.32
N GLY A 335 -2.21 17.11 8.91
CA GLY A 335 -2.79 18.22 9.71
C GLY A 335 -1.97 18.52 10.94
N TRP A 336 -1.64 17.49 11.72
CA TRP A 336 -0.79 17.59 12.90
C TRP A 336 0.63 18.02 12.56
N ALA A 337 1.24 17.44 11.55
CA ALA A 337 2.62 17.74 11.16
C ALA A 337 2.83 19.22 10.79
N ARG A 338 1.81 19.89 10.22
CA ARG A 338 1.86 21.35 9.97
C ARG A 338 2.02 22.21 11.22
N GLY A 339 1.67 21.69 12.39
CA GLY A 339 1.85 22.37 13.66
C GLY A 339 3.21 22.15 14.31
N LEU A 340 4.05 21.28 13.78
CA LEU A 340 5.33 20.96 14.39
C LEU A 340 6.37 22.08 14.20
N PRO A 341 7.23 22.30 15.21
CA PRO A 341 8.25 23.36 15.15
C PRO A 341 9.21 23.20 13.98
N GLY A 342 9.42 24.27 13.22
CA GLY A 342 10.38 24.34 12.13
C GLY A 342 9.87 23.84 10.78
N ILE A 343 8.64 23.30 10.70
CA ILE A 343 8.07 22.78 9.46
C ILE A 343 8.01 23.85 8.36
N THR A 344 8.50 23.50 7.18
CA THR A 344 8.37 24.33 6.00
C THR A 344 7.09 23.96 5.23
N ALA A 345 6.85 22.67 5.02
CA ALA A 345 5.67 22.18 4.34
C ALA A 345 5.30 20.76 4.81
N ALA A 346 3.99 20.46 4.88
CA ALA A 346 3.49 19.12 5.14
C ALA A 346 2.27 18.84 4.25
N THR A 347 2.20 17.62 3.70
CA THR A 347 1.12 17.22 2.82
C THR A 347 0.86 15.71 2.86
N THR A 348 -0.24 15.31 2.25
CA THR A 348 -0.55 13.94 1.88
C THR A 348 -0.38 13.78 0.37
N ILE A 349 0.15 12.64 -0.08
CA ILE A 349 0.13 12.22 -1.47
C ILE A 349 -0.69 10.96 -1.61
N GLU A 350 -1.52 10.90 -2.64
CA GLU A 350 -2.33 9.75 -2.99
C GLU A 350 -1.78 9.09 -4.26
N VAL A 351 -1.46 7.80 -4.19
CA VAL A 351 -0.91 7.02 -5.30
C VAL A 351 -1.83 5.83 -5.59
N THR A 352 -2.38 5.78 -6.79
CA THR A 352 -3.42 4.82 -7.18
C THR A 352 -2.99 3.34 -7.06
N TYR A 353 -3.98 2.46 -6.97
CA TYR A 353 -3.79 1.02 -6.81
C TYR A 353 -3.39 0.29 -8.11
N THR A 354 -3.88 0.72 -9.27
CA THR A 354 -3.86 -0.11 -10.48
C THR A 354 -3.13 0.52 -11.65
N ASN A 355 -3.42 1.76 -11.98
CA ASN A 355 -2.79 2.45 -13.11
C ASN A 355 -2.74 3.96 -12.89
N VAL A 356 -1.79 4.63 -13.53
CA VAL A 356 -1.67 6.09 -13.59
C VAL A 356 -1.77 6.50 -15.06
N HIS A 357 -2.83 7.21 -15.44
CA HIS A 357 -3.06 7.64 -16.81
C HIS A 357 -2.86 6.52 -17.84
N GLY A 358 -3.33 5.31 -17.55
CA GLY A 358 -3.20 4.14 -18.41
C GLY A 358 -1.90 3.34 -18.23
N THR A 359 -0.90 3.85 -17.50
CA THR A 359 0.31 3.10 -17.16
C THR A 359 0.07 2.22 -15.95
N ALA A 360 0.26 0.92 -16.09
CA ALA A 360 0.06 -0.04 -15.01
C ALA A 360 1.00 0.23 -13.82
N VAL A 361 0.45 0.19 -12.62
CA VAL A 361 1.25 0.22 -11.39
C VAL A 361 1.91 -1.14 -11.20
N SER A 362 3.19 -1.14 -10.91
CA SER A 362 3.95 -2.30 -10.43
C SER A 362 4.78 -1.89 -9.21
N ALA A 363 5.31 -2.86 -8.48
CA ALA A 363 6.22 -2.58 -7.37
C ALA A 363 7.40 -1.69 -7.82
N ASP A 364 7.99 -2.00 -8.97
CA ASP A 364 9.14 -1.25 -9.50
C ASP A 364 8.77 0.15 -9.99
N ASN A 365 7.59 0.29 -10.64
CA ASN A 365 7.10 1.60 -11.08
C ASN A 365 6.77 2.50 -9.89
N ALA A 366 6.19 1.95 -8.82
CA ALA A 366 5.91 2.68 -7.59
C ALA A 366 7.21 3.11 -6.87
N ARG A 367 8.22 2.23 -6.80
CA ARG A 367 9.55 2.60 -6.29
C ARG A 367 10.23 3.68 -7.17
N ALA A 368 10.12 3.57 -8.49
CA ALA A 368 10.65 4.58 -9.39
C ALA A 368 10.00 5.96 -9.14
N PHE A 369 8.69 5.99 -8.93
CA PHE A 369 7.99 7.21 -8.53
C PHE A 369 8.45 7.72 -7.15
N GLY A 370 8.69 6.84 -6.20
CA GLY A 370 9.27 7.19 -4.89
C GLY A 370 10.63 7.87 -5.02
N ARG A 371 11.51 7.38 -5.92
CA ARG A 371 12.80 8.01 -6.21
C ARG A 371 12.64 9.39 -6.85
N ASP A 372 11.70 9.56 -7.79
CA ASP A 372 11.39 10.87 -8.37
C ASP A 372 10.93 11.85 -7.28
N LEU A 373 10.08 11.40 -6.37
CA LEU A 373 9.57 12.20 -5.27
C LEU A 373 10.69 12.61 -4.30
N ALA A 374 11.62 11.71 -3.97
CA ALA A 374 12.80 12.05 -3.15
C ALA A 374 13.66 13.13 -3.78
N ARG A 375 14.00 13.01 -5.08
CA ARG A 375 14.76 14.03 -5.82
C ARG A 375 14.03 15.37 -5.83
N SER A 376 12.72 15.35 -5.97
CA SER A 376 11.88 16.55 -5.95
C SER A 376 11.84 17.22 -4.57
N ILE A 377 11.76 16.44 -3.50
CA ILE A 377 11.84 16.92 -2.11
C ILE A 377 13.22 17.55 -1.86
N ARG A 378 14.30 16.91 -2.31
CA ARG A 378 15.64 17.51 -2.23
C ARG A 378 15.67 18.87 -2.88
N LYS A 379 15.29 18.98 -4.16
CA LYS A 379 15.29 20.24 -4.91
C LYS A 379 14.36 21.30 -4.32
N PHE A 380 13.30 20.88 -3.65
CA PHE A 380 12.38 21.78 -2.93
C PHE A 380 13.02 22.39 -1.69
N LEU A 381 13.90 21.64 -1.00
CA LEU A 381 14.54 22.04 0.25
C LEU A 381 15.89 22.76 0.05
N GLU A 382 16.54 22.60 -1.10
CA GLU A 382 17.69 23.39 -1.56
C GLU A 382 17.29 24.81 -1.96
#